data_c0888882979106e347ea075cfe140c85
#
_entry.id   c0888882979106e347ea075cfe140c85
#
_cell.length_a   1.000
_cell.length_b   1.000
_cell.length_c   1.000
_cell.angle_alpha   90.00
_cell.angle_beta   90.00
_cell.angle_gamma   90.00
#
_symmetry.space_group_name_H-M   'P 1'
#
loop_
_entity.id
_entity.type
_entity.pdbx_description
1 polymer ?
#
loop_
_entity_poly.entity_id
_entity_poly.type
_entity_poly.pdbx_seq_one_letter_code
_entity_poly.pdbx_strand_id
1 'polypeptide(L)'
;MKFSIGYNFDTKALDILDAYKNNIESFYFPIPGEYLGSGRSIKETGSYSAQIPRIIRKCGSLKINSQLLLNATCEGKDGATKAHFERVLNFIKRLKDKGLNSVVITNPVYIGMIKKRIKGLRIESSVNCYVRTVEHALYLKIWEWMC
;
A
#
# COMPACT_ATOMS: atom_id res chain seq x y z
N MET A 1 -17.91 12.51 8.89
CA MET A 1 -16.43 12.58 8.71
C MET A 1 -15.87 11.18 8.80
N LYS A 2 -14.98 10.78 7.90
CA LYS A 2 -14.31 9.48 7.91
C LYS A 2 -12.81 9.65 8.06
N PHE A 3 -12.15 8.68 8.67
CA PHE A 3 -10.73 8.72 9.00
C PHE A 3 -9.95 7.61 8.30
N SER A 4 -8.70 7.90 7.94
CA SER A 4 -7.72 6.90 7.56
C SER A 4 -6.85 6.57 8.77
N ILE A 5 -6.77 5.29 9.14
CA ILE A 5 -6.10 4.82 10.35
C ILE A 5 -4.91 3.94 9.98
N GLY A 6 -3.78 4.18 10.62
CA GLY A 6 -2.58 3.37 10.44
C GLY A 6 -2.52 2.19 11.40
N TYR A 7 -2.12 1.03 10.87
CA TYR A 7 -1.79 -0.13 11.70
C TYR A 7 -0.48 0.10 12.46
N ASN A 8 -0.53 -0.06 13.77
CA ASN A 8 0.58 0.16 14.68
C ASN A 8 1.23 -1.14 15.19
N PHE A 9 0.99 -2.27 14.51
CA PHE A 9 1.44 -3.62 14.88
C PHE A 9 0.81 -4.21 16.15
N ASP A 10 -0.18 -3.54 16.74
CA ASP A 10 -1.00 -4.08 17.80
C ASP A 10 -2.25 -4.75 17.22
N THR A 11 -2.39 -6.05 17.46
CA THR A 11 -3.56 -6.81 16.98
C THR A 11 -4.87 -6.32 17.58
N LYS A 12 -4.85 -5.67 18.75
CA LYS A 12 -6.03 -5.01 19.34
C LYS A 12 -6.61 -3.91 18.45
N ALA A 13 -5.77 -3.30 17.60
CA ALA A 13 -6.26 -2.32 16.62
C ALA A 13 -7.31 -2.92 15.66
N LEU A 14 -7.25 -4.22 15.39
CA LEU A 14 -8.24 -4.90 14.56
C LEU A 14 -9.61 -5.08 15.24
N ASP A 15 -9.62 -5.15 16.57
CA ASP A 15 -10.86 -5.26 17.35
C ASP A 15 -11.57 -3.91 17.43
N ILE A 16 -10.80 -2.82 17.46
CA ILE A 16 -11.32 -1.44 17.44
C ILE A 16 -12.03 -1.13 16.10
N LEU A 17 -11.60 -1.74 15.00
CA LEU A 17 -12.22 -1.50 13.70
C LEU A 17 -13.72 -1.81 13.68
N ASP A 18 -14.18 -2.83 14.42
CA ASP A 18 -15.62 -3.17 14.50
C ASP A 18 -16.44 -2.05 15.14
N ALA A 19 -15.94 -1.50 16.24
CA ALA A 19 -16.65 -0.45 16.98
C ALA A 19 -16.78 0.86 16.18
N TYR A 20 -15.80 1.17 15.33
CA TYR A 20 -15.71 2.45 14.61
C TYR A 20 -15.83 2.34 13.09
N LYS A 21 -16.26 1.20 12.54
CA LYS A 21 -16.32 0.93 11.09
C LYS A 21 -17.00 2.02 10.27
N ASN A 22 -18.03 2.65 10.78
CA ASN A 22 -18.78 3.70 10.09
C ASN A 22 -17.99 5.02 9.96
N ASN A 23 -16.97 5.21 10.80
CA ASN A 23 -16.10 6.39 10.83
C ASN A 23 -14.75 6.16 10.15
N ILE A 24 -14.48 4.93 9.68
CA ILE A 24 -13.20 4.58 9.05
C ILE A 24 -13.41 4.43 7.55
N GLU A 25 -12.65 5.18 6.77
CA GLU A 25 -12.61 5.06 5.32
C GLU A 25 -11.57 4.06 4.87
N SER A 26 -10.36 4.15 5.45
CA SER A 26 -9.27 3.26 5.09
C SER A 26 -8.43 2.86 6.31
N PHE A 27 -7.87 1.66 6.22
CA PHE A 27 -6.91 1.15 7.16
C PHE A 27 -5.61 0.82 6.42
N TYR A 28 -4.54 1.57 6.72
CA TYR A 28 -3.29 1.45 6.01
C TYR A 28 -2.22 0.76 6.85
N PHE A 29 -1.40 -0.03 6.19
CA PHE A 29 -0.33 -0.82 6.80
C PHE A 29 0.89 -0.86 5.88
N PRO A 30 2.10 -0.90 6.45
CA PRO A 30 3.33 -0.89 5.66
C PRO A 30 3.55 -2.20 4.92
N ILE A 31 4.32 -2.13 3.83
CA ILE A 31 4.87 -3.34 3.21
C ILE A 31 6.00 -3.88 4.11
N PRO A 32 6.20 -5.22 4.22
CA PRO A 32 7.36 -5.78 4.89
C PRO A 32 8.67 -5.28 4.29
N GLY A 33 9.66 -5.00 5.15
CA GLY A 33 10.94 -4.40 4.74
C GLY A 33 11.75 -5.22 3.75
N GLU A 34 11.52 -6.54 3.71
CA GLU A 34 12.10 -7.44 2.71
C GLU A 34 11.69 -7.14 1.25
N TYR A 35 10.60 -6.38 1.06
CA TYR A 35 10.12 -5.95 -0.27
C TYR A 35 10.50 -4.52 -0.60
N LEU A 36 10.01 -3.59 0.18
CA LEU A 36 10.30 -2.15 0.08
C LEU A 36 10.10 -1.57 1.46
N GLY A 37 10.95 -0.70 1.92
CA GLY A 37 10.71 -0.01 3.18
C GLY A 37 9.39 0.79 3.14
N SER A 38 8.83 1.06 4.29
CA SER A 38 7.85 2.13 4.45
C SER A 38 8.54 3.34 5.07
N GLY A 39 7.99 4.55 4.88
CA GLY A 39 8.53 5.76 5.50
C GLY A 39 8.43 5.77 7.04
N ARG A 40 8.06 4.63 7.65
CA ARG A 40 8.03 4.42 9.09
C ARG A 40 8.98 3.30 9.45
N SER A 41 9.78 3.48 10.50
CA SER A 41 10.58 2.39 11.05
C SER A 41 9.64 1.33 11.61
N ILE A 42 9.71 0.15 11.04
CA ILE A 42 8.96 -1.01 11.50
C ILE A 42 9.94 -1.82 12.34
N LYS A 43 9.62 -2.04 13.61
CA LYS A 43 10.21 -3.17 14.33
C LYS A 43 9.54 -4.42 13.80
N GLU A 44 10.12 -5.04 12.79
CA GLU A 44 9.61 -6.31 12.26
C GLU A 44 9.68 -7.37 13.37
N THR A 45 8.52 -7.70 13.89
CA THR A 45 8.34 -8.99 14.57
C THR A 45 8.13 -10.02 13.45
N GLY A 46 8.86 -11.14 13.48
CA GLY A 46 8.87 -12.17 12.42
C GLY A 46 7.50 -12.74 12.00
N SER A 47 6.42 -12.29 12.60
CA SER A 47 5.03 -12.65 12.27
C SER A 47 4.28 -11.61 11.43
N TYR A 48 4.89 -10.45 11.10
CA TYR A 48 4.16 -9.36 10.46
C TYR A 48 3.61 -9.74 9.07
N SER A 49 4.44 -10.34 8.21
CA SER A 49 3.99 -10.80 6.89
C SER A 49 2.80 -11.76 6.98
N ALA A 50 2.72 -12.57 8.03
CA ALA A 50 1.60 -13.48 8.28
C ALA A 50 0.33 -12.76 8.73
N GLN A 51 0.44 -11.58 9.35
CA GLN A 51 -0.72 -10.79 9.80
C GLN A 51 -1.44 -10.08 8.66
N ILE A 52 -0.73 -9.71 7.60
CA ILE A 52 -1.29 -8.93 6.47
C ILE A 52 -2.57 -9.55 5.89
N PRO A 53 -2.64 -10.87 5.60
CA PRO A 53 -3.88 -11.46 5.12
C PRO A 53 -5.05 -11.37 6.11
N ARG A 54 -4.78 -11.39 7.42
CA ARG A 54 -5.81 -11.20 8.45
C ARG A 54 -6.35 -9.77 8.43
N ILE A 55 -5.44 -8.77 8.31
CA ILE A 55 -5.80 -7.36 8.18
C ILE A 55 -6.71 -7.15 6.98
N ILE A 56 -6.31 -7.64 5.80
CA ILE A 56 -7.08 -7.50 4.55
C ILE A 56 -8.47 -8.13 4.68
N ARG A 57 -8.57 -9.35 5.18
CA ARG A 57 -9.87 -10.01 5.39
C ARG A 57 -10.76 -9.25 6.35
N LYS A 58 -10.20 -8.74 7.46
CA LYS A 58 -10.95 -7.94 8.44
C LYS A 58 -11.48 -6.64 7.80
N CYS A 59 -10.63 -5.93 7.07
CA CYS A 59 -11.06 -4.74 6.33
C CYS A 59 -12.19 -5.05 5.34
N GLY A 60 -12.06 -6.14 4.57
CA GLY A 60 -13.06 -6.56 3.61
C GLY A 60 -14.42 -6.87 4.26
N SER A 61 -14.44 -7.60 5.40
CA SER A 61 -15.67 -7.92 6.13
C SER A 61 -16.39 -6.67 6.67
N LEU A 62 -15.64 -5.60 6.93
CA LEU A 62 -16.17 -4.32 7.45
C LEU A 62 -16.41 -3.28 6.35
N LYS A 63 -16.12 -3.59 5.09
CA LYS A 63 -16.16 -2.66 3.94
C LYS A 63 -15.24 -1.44 4.13
N ILE A 64 -14.13 -1.62 4.84
CA ILE A 64 -13.07 -0.63 5.03
C ILE A 64 -12.03 -0.83 3.91
N ASN A 65 -11.55 0.26 3.32
CA ASN A 65 -10.50 0.18 2.31
C ASN A 65 -9.17 -0.26 2.95
N SER A 66 -8.62 -1.39 2.51
CA SER A 66 -7.30 -1.86 2.94
C SER A 66 -6.22 -1.27 2.04
N GLN A 67 -5.26 -0.55 2.63
CA GLN A 67 -4.19 0.14 1.90
C GLN A 67 -2.80 -0.37 2.29
N LEU A 68 -2.06 -0.87 1.31
CA LEU A 68 -0.66 -1.23 1.50
C LEU A 68 0.25 -0.04 1.19
N LEU A 69 1.17 0.30 2.09
CA LEU A 69 2.11 1.40 1.89
C LEU A 69 3.42 0.90 1.26
N LEU A 70 3.74 1.43 0.06
CA LEU A 70 5.02 1.34 -0.61
C LEU A 70 5.62 2.75 -0.69
N ASN A 71 5.79 3.40 0.45
CA ASN A 71 6.07 4.83 0.49
C ASN A 71 7.42 5.19 1.11
N ALA A 72 8.38 4.28 1.08
CA ALA A 72 9.77 4.59 1.40
C ALA A 72 10.32 5.67 0.45
N THR A 73 11.13 6.57 0.98
CA THR A 73 11.86 7.57 0.20
C THR A 73 13.17 7.03 -0.37
N CYS A 74 13.62 5.87 0.15
CA CYS A 74 14.80 5.15 -0.34
C CYS A 74 14.45 3.66 -0.45
N GLU A 75 14.65 3.10 -1.63
CA GLU A 75 14.32 1.70 -1.95
C GLU A 75 15.53 0.76 -1.78
N GLY A 76 16.65 1.28 -1.25
CA GLY A 76 17.88 0.51 -1.11
C GLY A 76 18.59 0.24 -2.44
N LYS A 77 19.67 -0.53 -2.38
CA LYS A 77 20.53 -0.82 -3.55
C LYS A 77 19.78 -1.62 -4.64
N ASP A 78 18.87 -2.47 -4.25
CA ASP A 78 18.18 -3.40 -5.16
C ASP A 78 16.83 -2.88 -5.67
N GLY A 79 16.36 -1.75 -5.14
CA GLY A 79 15.03 -1.21 -5.43
C GLY A 79 14.75 -0.92 -6.91
N ALA A 80 15.81 -0.57 -7.67
CA ALA A 80 15.72 -0.32 -9.11
C ALA A 80 15.90 -1.57 -9.97
N THR A 81 16.12 -2.74 -9.39
CA THR A 81 16.35 -3.97 -10.16
C THR A 81 15.05 -4.63 -10.61
N LYS A 82 15.06 -5.22 -11.81
CA LYS A 82 13.93 -5.99 -12.33
C LYS A 82 13.54 -7.13 -11.38
N ALA A 83 14.50 -7.84 -10.81
CA ALA A 83 14.26 -8.94 -9.89
C ALA A 83 13.52 -8.48 -8.62
N HIS A 84 13.92 -7.35 -8.05
CA HIS A 84 13.25 -6.78 -6.90
C HIS A 84 11.83 -6.35 -7.23
N PHE A 85 11.64 -5.64 -8.36
CA PHE A 85 10.32 -5.26 -8.82
C PHE A 85 9.38 -6.46 -8.98
N GLU A 86 9.84 -7.56 -9.62
CA GLU A 86 9.01 -8.75 -9.80
C GLU A 86 8.63 -9.41 -8.45
N ARG A 87 9.52 -9.40 -7.46
CA ARG A 87 9.19 -9.86 -6.10
C ARG A 87 8.06 -9.02 -5.48
N VAL A 88 8.20 -7.70 -5.53
CA VAL A 88 7.18 -6.75 -5.02
C VAL A 88 5.86 -6.95 -5.75
N LEU A 89 5.89 -7.00 -7.08
CA LEU A 89 4.70 -7.21 -7.91
C LEU A 89 3.97 -8.50 -7.56
N ASN A 90 4.69 -9.62 -7.43
CA ASN A 90 4.13 -10.91 -7.08
C ASN A 90 3.54 -10.91 -5.66
N PHE A 91 4.17 -10.19 -4.73
CA PHE A 91 3.63 -10.01 -3.38
C PHE A 91 2.29 -9.25 -3.44
N ILE A 92 2.24 -8.11 -4.14
CA ILE A 92 1.01 -7.32 -4.29
C ILE A 92 -0.10 -8.13 -4.97
N LYS A 93 0.20 -8.90 -6.03
CA LYS A 93 -0.78 -9.77 -6.68
C LYS A 93 -1.41 -10.74 -5.69
N ARG A 94 -0.59 -11.45 -4.91
CA ARG A 94 -1.09 -12.39 -3.89
C ARG A 94 -1.99 -11.70 -2.84
N LEU A 95 -1.69 -10.44 -2.48
CA LEU A 95 -2.54 -9.68 -1.57
C LEU A 95 -3.81 -9.20 -2.25
N LYS A 96 -3.76 -8.82 -3.53
CA LYS A 96 -4.94 -8.48 -4.33
C LYS A 96 -5.92 -9.65 -4.40
N ASP A 97 -5.42 -10.87 -4.62
CA ASP A 97 -6.22 -12.09 -4.64
C ASP A 97 -6.88 -12.38 -3.27
N LYS A 98 -6.31 -11.82 -2.20
CA LYS A 98 -6.88 -11.90 -0.84
C LYS A 98 -7.79 -10.71 -0.49
N GLY A 99 -8.04 -9.79 -1.43
CA GLY A 99 -8.95 -8.67 -1.27
C GLY A 99 -8.30 -7.32 -0.94
N LEU A 100 -6.98 -7.15 -1.16
CA LEU A 100 -6.34 -5.83 -1.04
C LEU A 100 -6.99 -4.84 -2.00
N ASN A 101 -7.41 -3.68 -1.49
CA ASN A 101 -8.13 -2.68 -2.27
C ASN A 101 -7.19 -1.67 -2.94
N SER A 102 -6.18 -1.20 -2.22
CA SER A 102 -5.31 -0.13 -2.72
C SER A 102 -3.87 -0.24 -2.25
N VAL A 103 -2.99 0.46 -2.98
CA VAL A 103 -1.58 0.67 -2.65
C VAL A 103 -1.26 2.16 -2.67
N VAL A 104 -0.41 2.61 -1.76
CA VAL A 104 0.12 3.98 -1.74
C VAL A 104 1.59 3.92 -2.13
N ILE A 105 1.99 4.61 -3.18
CA ILE A 105 3.31 4.46 -3.81
C ILE A 105 4.02 5.82 -3.90
N THR A 106 5.32 5.84 -3.62
CA THR A 106 6.17 7.02 -3.80
C THR A 106 6.86 7.03 -5.17
N ASN A 107 7.32 5.88 -5.65
CA ASN A 107 8.09 5.79 -6.89
C ASN A 107 7.16 5.80 -8.12
N PRO A 108 7.25 6.81 -9.02
CA PRO A 108 6.39 6.89 -10.20
C PRO A 108 6.54 5.70 -11.17
N VAL A 109 7.75 5.12 -11.26
CA VAL A 109 8.01 3.96 -12.12
C VAL A 109 7.17 2.76 -11.66
N TYR A 110 7.09 2.53 -10.33
CA TYR A 110 6.26 1.48 -9.77
C TYR A 110 4.77 1.73 -10.03
N ILE A 111 4.31 3.00 -10.00
CA ILE A 111 2.92 3.35 -10.31
C ILE A 111 2.54 2.80 -11.69
N GLY A 112 3.27 3.18 -12.74
CA GLY A 112 3.00 2.74 -14.11
C GLY A 112 3.08 1.23 -14.28
N MET A 113 4.14 0.61 -13.73
CA MET A 113 4.36 -0.83 -13.89
C MET A 113 3.32 -1.68 -13.16
N ILE A 114 2.93 -1.31 -11.93
CA ILE A 114 1.93 -2.05 -11.15
C ILE A 114 0.56 -1.91 -11.83
N LYS A 115 0.21 -0.69 -12.27
CA LYS A 115 -1.07 -0.45 -12.94
C LYS A 115 -1.23 -1.28 -14.21
N LYS A 116 -0.17 -1.39 -15.01
CA LYS A 116 -0.17 -2.23 -16.19
C LYS A 116 -0.40 -3.72 -15.90
N ARG A 117 0.12 -4.20 -14.77
CA ARG A 117 0.18 -5.62 -14.42
C ARG A 117 -0.90 -6.11 -13.47
N ILE A 118 -1.54 -5.21 -12.70
CA ILE A 118 -2.55 -5.55 -11.70
C ILE A 118 -3.82 -4.73 -11.94
N LYS A 119 -4.74 -5.29 -12.72
CA LYS A 119 -6.03 -4.64 -13.00
C LYS A 119 -6.93 -4.60 -11.75
N GLY A 120 -7.71 -3.52 -11.63
CA GLY A 120 -8.67 -3.35 -10.53
C GLY A 120 -8.04 -3.11 -9.14
N LEU A 121 -6.76 -2.78 -9.07
CA LEU A 121 -6.10 -2.30 -7.86
C LEU A 121 -6.06 -0.77 -7.90
N ARG A 122 -6.59 -0.10 -6.87
CA ARG A 122 -6.49 1.35 -6.74
C ARG A 122 -5.06 1.73 -6.37
N ILE A 123 -4.50 2.71 -7.08
CA ILE A 123 -3.17 3.23 -6.81
C ILE A 123 -3.29 4.68 -6.38
N GLU A 124 -2.62 5.04 -5.30
CA GLU A 124 -2.58 6.39 -4.75
C GLU A 124 -1.13 6.85 -4.68
N SER A 125 -0.85 8.08 -5.11
CA SER A 125 0.47 8.68 -4.93
C SER A 125 0.65 9.06 -3.46
N SER A 126 1.80 8.70 -2.90
CA SER A 126 2.19 9.11 -1.55
C SER A 126 2.43 10.62 -1.47
N VAL A 127 2.24 11.21 -0.31
CA VAL A 127 2.71 12.58 0.00
C VAL A 127 4.22 12.73 -0.25
N ASN A 128 4.98 11.66 -0.13
CA ASN A 128 6.41 11.62 -0.43
C ASN A 128 6.73 11.75 -1.94
N CYS A 129 5.74 11.73 -2.82
CA CYS A 129 5.91 12.09 -4.24
C CYS A 129 6.12 13.59 -4.44
N TYR A 130 5.91 14.40 -3.39
CA TYR A 130 6.07 15.85 -3.43
C TYR A 130 5.35 16.52 -4.62
N VAL A 131 4.11 16.11 -4.88
CA VAL A 131 3.28 16.70 -5.93
C VAL A 131 2.95 18.14 -5.54
N ARG A 132 3.58 19.10 -6.20
CA ARG A 132 3.45 20.54 -5.87
C ARG A 132 2.73 21.35 -6.93
N THR A 133 2.59 20.82 -8.14
CA THR A 133 1.98 21.54 -9.27
C THR A 133 0.93 20.67 -9.95
N VAL A 134 0.04 21.31 -10.69
CA VAL A 134 -0.98 20.64 -11.51
C VAL A 134 -0.32 19.79 -12.59
N GLU A 135 0.76 20.30 -13.21
CA GLU A 135 1.53 19.58 -14.24
C GLU A 135 2.13 18.29 -13.69
N HIS A 136 2.68 18.33 -12.46
CA HIS A 136 3.19 17.13 -11.80
C HIS A 136 2.06 16.13 -11.51
N ALA A 137 0.90 16.61 -11.05
CA ALA A 137 -0.26 15.74 -10.83
C ALA A 137 -0.75 15.13 -12.16
N LEU A 138 -0.81 15.92 -13.23
CA LEU A 138 -1.16 15.45 -14.57
C LEU A 138 -0.14 14.44 -15.11
N TYR A 139 1.17 14.67 -14.90
CA TYR A 139 2.21 13.72 -15.27
C TYR A 139 1.99 12.35 -14.61
N LEU A 140 1.74 12.32 -13.30
CA LEU A 140 1.42 11.07 -12.60
C LEU A 140 0.12 10.45 -13.11
N LYS A 141 -0.87 11.25 -13.50
CA LYS A 141 -2.12 10.79 -14.11
C LYS A 141 -1.92 10.26 -15.54
N ILE A 142 -1.05 10.89 -16.34
CA ILE A 142 -0.73 10.45 -17.71
C ILE A 142 -0.13 9.04 -17.69
N TRP A 143 0.68 8.70 -16.70
CA TRP A 143 1.09 7.30 -16.51
C TRP A 143 -0.09 6.35 -16.29
N GLU A 144 -1.26 6.91 -15.93
CA GLU A 144 -2.50 6.15 -15.91
C GLU A 144 -3.02 5.78 -17.30
N TRP A 145 -2.77 6.59 -18.33
CA TRP A 145 -3.33 6.45 -19.68
C TRP A 145 -2.36 5.80 -20.68
N MET A 146 -1.06 5.87 -20.44
CA MET A 146 -0.03 5.31 -21.33
C MET A 146 0.22 3.80 -21.14
N CYS A 147 -0.53 3.14 -20.33
CA CYS A 147 -0.52 1.72 -20.04
C CYS A 147 -1.91 1.14 -20.22
#